data_a82cdaab12004e118f24f1e652622e04
#
_entry.id   a82cdaab12004e118f24f1e652622e04
#
_cell.length_a   1.000
_cell.length_b   1.000
_cell.length_c   1.000
_cell.angle_alpha   90.00
_cell.angle_beta   90.00
_cell.angle_gamma   90.00
#
_symmetry.space_group_name_H-M   'P 1'
#
loop_
_entity.id
_entity.type
_entity.pdbx_description
1 polymer ?
#
loop_
_entity_poly.entity_id
_entity_poly.type
_entity_poly.pdbx_seq_one_letter_code
_entity_poly.pdbx_strand_id
1 'polypeptide(L)'
;MGFAEYEGKCCAEDGWELPESFRAFFNDPVGFKPAQGGEDFLAVKKRTGAFLDWLIHAPEYAYKCVLLTTHGVALAGLMNNIKNQSLEAYWDIGVHKNCAVTKVEVQDGIARIIYENRTFYKEEVKNW
;
A
#
# COMPACT_ATOMS: atom_id res chain seq x y z
N MET A 1 6.43 -2.93 -3.41
CA MET A 1 7.72 -2.80 -2.68
C MET A 1 8.64 -3.89 -3.18
N GLY A 2 9.86 -3.57 -3.51
CA GLY A 2 10.90 -4.54 -3.86
C GLY A 2 11.64 -4.99 -2.61
N PHE A 3 11.76 -6.31 -2.42
CA PHE A 3 12.41 -6.90 -1.24
C PHE A 3 13.83 -7.39 -1.50
N ALA A 4 14.34 -7.28 -2.75
CA ALA A 4 15.67 -7.70 -3.17
C ALA A 4 15.98 -9.15 -2.76
N GLU A 5 17.05 -9.40 -1.99
CA GLU A 5 17.44 -10.75 -1.55
C GLU A 5 16.41 -11.45 -0.63
N TYR A 6 15.40 -10.73 -0.17
CA TYR A 6 14.32 -11.30 0.65
C TYR A 6 13.13 -11.79 -0.16
N GLU A 7 13.14 -11.58 -1.50
CA GLU A 7 12.08 -12.10 -2.36
C GLU A 7 11.95 -13.63 -2.24
N GLY A 8 10.70 -14.10 -2.09
CA GLY A 8 10.38 -15.52 -1.98
C GLY A 8 10.66 -16.16 -0.63
N LYS A 9 11.21 -15.43 0.35
CA LYS A 9 11.41 -15.95 1.71
C LYS A 9 10.13 -15.90 2.52
N CYS A 10 9.94 -16.88 3.39
CA CYS A 10 8.77 -16.97 4.25
C CYS A 10 8.85 -15.95 5.39
N CYS A 11 7.77 -15.19 5.56
CA CYS A 11 7.58 -14.24 6.66
C CYS A 11 6.51 -14.69 7.68
N ALA A 12 5.98 -15.91 7.55
CA ALA A 12 5.06 -16.48 8.53
C ALA A 12 5.81 -16.99 9.76
N GLU A 13 5.19 -16.89 10.94
CA GLU A 13 5.80 -17.29 12.22
C GLU A 13 6.31 -18.75 12.20
N ASP A 14 5.53 -19.68 11.62
CA ASP A 14 5.87 -21.11 11.56
C ASP A 14 6.98 -21.47 10.55
N GLY A 15 7.52 -20.49 9.84
CA GLY A 15 8.54 -20.74 8.81
C GLY A 15 9.42 -19.53 8.54
N TRP A 16 9.63 -18.68 9.53
CA TRP A 16 10.36 -17.43 9.40
C TRP A 16 11.78 -17.61 8.85
N GLU A 17 12.05 -17.08 7.66
CA GLU A 17 13.35 -17.19 6.95
C GLU A 17 14.09 -15.85 6.83
N LEU A 18 13.54 -14.79 7.43
CA LEU A 18 14.07 -13.45 7.33
C LEU A 18 14.91 -13.08 8.57
N PRO A 19 15.83 -12.10 8.47
CA PRO A 19 16.52 -11.58 9.64
C PRO A 19 15.53 -11.02 10.67
N GLU A 20 15.86 -11.09 11.95
CA GLU A 20 15.00 -10.56 13.02
C GLU A 20 14.71 -9.07 12.84
N SER A 21 15.66 -8.30 12.29
CA SER A 21 15.49 -6.88 11.95
C SER A 21 14.37 -6.63 10.93
N PHE A 22 13.96 -7.64 10.16
CA PHE A 22 12.84 -7.52 9.21
C PHE A 22 11.49 -7.35 9.91
N ARG A 23 11.37 -7.68 11.19
CA ARG A 23 10.14 -7.46 11.96
C ARG A 23 9.71 -5.99 12.01
N ALA A 24 10.67 -5.06 11.86
CA ALA A 24 10.37 -3.63 11.73
C ALA A 24 9.46 -3.33 10.52
N PHE A 25 9.47 -4.17 9.49
CA PHE A 25 8.53 -4.05 8.36
C PHE A 25 7.06 -3.99 8.81
N PHE A 26 6.69 -4.73 9.85
CA PHE A 26 5.31 -4.85 10.33
C PHE A 26 4.94 -3.81 11.39
N ASN A 27 5.91 -3.34 12.17
CA ASN A 27 5.64 -2.56 13.38
C ASN A 27 6.39 -1.21 13.47
N ASP A 28 7.39 -0.98 12.62
CA ASP A 28 8.17 0.26 12.61
C ASP A 28 8.54 0.68 11.17
N PRO A 29 7.59 1.22 10.38
CA PRO A 29 7.84 1.64 9.00
C PRO A 29 8.97 2.66 8.86
N VAL A 30 9.21 3.49 9.86
CA VAL A 30 10.28 4.50 9.86
C VAL A 30 11.64 3.87 10.10
N GLY A 31 11.72 2.94 11.04
CA GLY A 31 12.95 2.24 11.40
C GLY A 31 13.31 1.08 10.46
N PHE A 32 12.40 0.64 9.61
CA PHE A 32 12.64 -0.46 8.68
C PHE A 32 13.80 -0.18 7.73
N LYS A 33 14.76 -1.11 7.67
CA LYS A 33 15.90 -1.07 6.77
C LYS A 33 15.77 -2.20 5.75
N PRO A 34 15.56 -1.88 4.46
CA PRO A 34 15.50 -2.90 3.41
C PRO A 34 16.88 -3.56 3.18
N ALA A 35 16.90 -4.72 2.55
CA ALA A 35 18.11 -5.27 1.98
C ALA A 35 18.70 -4.36 0.90
N GLN A 36 19.97 -4.56 0.56
CA GLN A 36 20.60 -3.78 -0.49
C GLN A 36 19.85 -3.95 -1.83
N GLY A 37 19.41 -2.85 -2.40
CA GLY A 37 18.61 -2.84 -3.63
C GLY A 37 17.10 -3.00 -3.40
N GLY A 38 16.65 -3.16 -2.15
CA GLY A 38 15.24 -3.12 -1.78
C GLY A 38 14.70 -1.71 -1.59
N GLU A 39 13.38 -1.60 -1.41
CA GLU A 39 12.71 -0.33 -1.11
C GLU A 39 12.41 -0.20 0.38
N ASP A 40 12.56 1.00 0.94
CA ASP A 40 11.98 1.38 2.22
C ASP A 40 10.55 1.96 2.04
N PHE A 41 9.85 2.18 3.15
CA PHE A 41 8.50 2.75 3.13
C PHE A 41 8.45 4.18 2.60
N LEU A 42 9.51 4.96 2.80
CA LEU A 42 9.61 6.32 2.28
C LEU A 42 9.69 6.32 0.74
N ALA A 43 10.48 5.41 0.17
CA ALA A 43 10.58 5.25 -1.29
C ALA A 43 9.22 4.85 -1.89
N VAL A 44 8.54 3.87 -1.27
CA VAL A 44 7.19 3.47 -1.71
C VAL A 44 6.19 4.62 -1.59
N LYS A 45 6.18 5.35 -0.47
CA LYS A 45 5.31 6.52 -0.28
C LYS A 45 5.56 7.58 -1.35
N LYS A 46 6.82 7.90 -1.63
CA LYS A 46 7.18 8.89 -2.66
C LYS A 46 6.69 8.49 -4.05
N ARG A 47 6.97 7.24 -4.51
CA ARG A 47 6.57 6.83 -5.85
C ARG A 47 5.05 6.66 -6.00
N THR A 48 4.36 6.20 -4.95
CA THR A 48 2.88 6.11 -4.97
C THR A 48 2.24 7.48 -4.92
N GLY A 49 2.83 8.46 -4.23
CA GLY A 49 2.40 9.84 -4.24
C GLY A 49 2.58 10.50 -5.62
N ALA A 50 3.74 10.31 -6.25
CA ALA A 50 4.00 10.82 -7.60
C ALA A 50 3.04 10.21 -8.63
N PHE A 51 2.76 8.90 -8.52
CA PHE A 51 1.78 8.24 -9.38
C PHE A 51 0.36 8.79 -9.17
N LEU A 52 -0.04 8.99 -7.92
CA LEU A 52 -1.36 9.54 -7.57
C LEU A 52 -1.52 10.96 -8.13
N ASP A 53 -0.51 11.81 -7.95
CA ASP A 53 -0.49 13.18 -8.46
C ASP A 53 -0.60 13.21 -9.99
N TRP A 54 0.19 12.37 -10.67
CA TRP A 54 0.08 12.22 -12.12
C TRP A 54 -1.33 11.80 -12.55
N LEU A 55 -1.90 10.77 -11.91
CA LEU A 55 -3.21 10.23 -12.27
C LEU A 55 -4.33 11.28 -12.09
N ILE A 56 -4.28 12.04 -11.00
CA ILE A 56 -5.26 13.08 -10.67
C ILE A 56 -5.25 14.21 -11.70
N HIS A 57 -4.07 14.58 -12.21
CA HIS A 57 -3.91 15.72 -13.09
C HIS A 57 -3.82 15.35 -14.59
N ALA A 58 -3.79 14.06 -14.91
CA ALA A 58 -3.70 13.59 -16.29
C ALA A 58 -5.02 13.86 -17.05
N PRO A 59 -5.03 14.73 -18.07
CA PRO A 59 -6.26 15.15 -18.76
C PRO A 59 -6.98 14.01 -19.48
N GLU A 60 -6.27 12.96 -19.88
CA GLU A 60 -6.84 11.76 -20.50
C GLU A 60 -7.75 10.96 -19.58
N TYR A 61 -7.63 11.14 -18.27
CA TYR A 61 -8.47 10.48 -17.25
C TYR A 61 -9.54 11.39 -16.66
N ALA A 62 -9.59 12.66 -17.07
CA ALA A 62 -10.63 13.58 -16.62
C ALA A 62 -12.02 13.01 -16.92
N TYR A 63 -12.90 13.03 -15.90
CA TYR A 63 -14.28 12.52 -15.96
C TYR A 63 -14.40 11.02 -16.30
N LYS A 64 -13.35 10.23 -16.09
CA LYS A 64 -13.36 8.80 -16.32
C LYS A 64 -13.33 8.00 -15.02
N CYS A 65 -13.77 6.74 -15.11
CA CYS A 65 -13.57 5.77 -14.07
C CYS A 65 -12.30 4.96 -14.39
N VAL A 66 -11.35 4.94 -13.48
CA VAL A 66 -10.08 4.21 -13.63
C VAL A 66 -10.05 3.10 -12.59
N LEU A 67 -9.77 1.86 -13.02
CA LEU A 67 -9.51 0.72 -12.14
C LEU A 67 -8.00 0.56 -11.96
N LEU A 68 -7.55 0.59 -10.72
CA LEU A 68 -6.19 0.28 -10.34
C LEU A 68 -6.14 -1.07 -9.61
N THR A 69 -5.27 -1.96 -10.05
CA THR A 69 -4.95 -3.20 -9.33
C THR A 69 -3.56 -3.07 -8.72
N THR A 70 -3.41 -3.42 -7.46
CA THR A 70 -2.15 -3.26 -6.73
C THR A 70 -2.03 -4.26 -5.58
N HIS A 71 -0.92 -4.20 -4.84
CA HIS A 71 -0.62 -5.08 -3.71
C HIS A 71 -0.58 -4.29 -2.40
N GLY A 72 -0.69 -5.00 -1.26
CA GLY A 72 -0.88 -4.44 0.07
C GLY A 72 0.01 -3.24 0.40
N VAL A 73 1.35 -3.36 0.27
CA VAL A 73 2.27 -2.26 0.62
C VAL A 73 2.07 -1.03 -0.28
N ALA A 74 1.93 -1.23 -1.59
CA ALA A 74 1.73 -0.10 -2.50
C ALA A 74 0.34 0.54 -2.32
N LEU A 75 -0.69 -0.27 -2.01
CA LEU A 75 -2.01 0.24 -1.65
C LEU A 75 -1.94 1.08 -0.38
N ALA A 76 -1.25 0.58 0.67
CA ALA A 76 -1.04 1.34 1.89
C ALA A 76 -0.36 2.69 1.62
N GLY A 77 0.65 2.73 0.74
CA GLY A 77 1.29 3.97 0.32
C GLY A 77 0.35 4.95 -0.41
N LEU A 78 -0.51 4.45 -1.30
CA LEU A 78 -1.54 5.28 -1.95
C LEU A 78 -2.51 5.87 -0.93
N MET A 79 -3.02 5.04 -0.02
CA MET A 79 -3.96 5.47 1.02
C MET A 79 -3.34 6.46 1.99
N ASN A 80 -2.09 6.22 2.41
CA ASN A 80 -1.34 7.11 3.28
C ASN A 80 -1.16 8.51 2.61
N ASN A 81 -0.90 8.55 1.30
CA ASN A 81 -0.83 9.82 0.55
C ASN A 81 -2.21 10.52 0.46
N ILE A 82 -3.28 9.80 0.12
CA ILE A 82 -4.63 10.37 0.03
C ILE A 82 -5.09 10.94 1.38
N LYS A 83 -4.77 10.24 2.47
CA LYS A 83 -5.11 10.66 3.84
C LYS A 83 -4.13 11.70 4.41
N ASN A 84 -3.06 12.03 3.68
CA ASN A 84 -1.99 12.92 4.12
C ASN A 84 -1.41 12.53 5.49
N GLN A 85 -1.19 11.24 5.69
CA GLN A 85 -0.67 10.70 6.94
C GLN A 85 0.86 10.69 6.98
N SER A 86 1.43 10.64 8.17
CA SER A 86 2.87 10.48 8.38
C SER A 86 3.35 9.06 8.04
N LEU A 87 4.66 8.84 8.01
CA LEU A 87 5.23 7.52 7.71
C LEU A 87 4.99 6.52 8.85
N GLU A 88 4.93 7.00 10.10
CA GLU A 88 4.60 6.19 11.28
C GLU A 88 3.21 5.55 11.15
N ALA A 89 2.27 6.27 10.54
CA ALA A 89 0.90 5.82 10.32
C ALA A 89 0.72 4.94 9.06
N TYR A 90 1.81 4.41 8.49
CA TYR A 90 1.75 3.68 7.22
C TYR A 90 0.84 2.46 7.26
N TRP A 91 0.81 1.76 8.39
CA TRP A 91 0.01 0.56 8.60
C TRP A 91 -1.33 0.81 9.33
N ASP A 92 -1.67 2.07 9.65
CA ASP A 92 -2.94 2.39 10.34
C ASP A 92 -4.18 1.97 9.55
N ILE A 93 -4.06 1.84 8.24
CA ILE A 93 -5.15 1.34 7.39
C ILE A 93 -5.41 -0.16 7.55
N GLY A 94 -4.51 -0.87 8.24
CA GLY A 94 -4.49 -2.33 8.30
C GLY A 94 -4.16 -2.98 6.96
N VAL A 95 -4.20 -4.31 6.92
CA VAL A 95 -4.06 -5.08 5.67
C VAL A 95 -5.43 -5.19 5.02
N HIS A 96 -5.56 -4.69 3.79
CA HIS A 96 -6.77 -4.84 3.03
C HIS A 96 -7.03 -6.30 2.66
N LYS A 97 -8.29 -6.71 2.70
CA LYS A 97 -8.69 -8.07 2.31
C LYS A 97 -8.40 -8.29 0.82
N ASN A 98 -8.14 -9.54 0.46
CA ASN A 98 -7.94 -9.91 -0.94
C ASN A 98 -9.16 -9.55 -1.79
N CYS A 99 -8.93 -8.98 -2.97
CA CYS A 99 -9.98 -8.50 -3.87
C CYS A 99 -10.95 -7.47 -3.24
N ALA A 100 -10.55 -6.83 -2.14
CA ALA A 100 -11.30 -5.70 -1.61
C ALA A 100 -11.13 -4.48 -2.51
N VAL A 101 -12.18 -3.68 -2.56
CA VAL A 101 -12.25 -2.46 -3.37
C VAL A 101 -12.25 -1.24 -2.46
N THR A 102 -11.43 -0.27 -2.80
CA THR A 102 -11.47 1.08 -2.24
C THR A 102 -11.90 2.04 -3.34
N LYS A 103 -12.97 2.80 -3.11
CA LYS A 103 -13.45 3.81 -4.06
C LYS A 103 -12.94 5.18 -3.64
N VAL A 104 -12.29 5.85 -4.58
CA VAL A 104 -11.83 7.23 -4.44
C VAL A 104 -12.51 8.08 -5.50
N GLU A 105 -13.00 9.24 -5.13
CA GLU A 105 -13.48 10.26 -6.06
C GLU A 105 -12.50 11.43 -6.07
N VAL A 106 -12.24 11.96 -7.25
CA VAL A 106 -11.39 13.11 -7.45
C VAL A 106 -12.25 14.27 -7.95
N GLN A 107 -12.25 15.37 -7.21
CA GLN A 107 -12.91 16.61 -7.59
C GLN A 107 -11.95 17.77 -7.33
N ASP A 108 -11.78 18.63 -8.33
CA ASP A 108 -10.91 19.82 -8.26
C ASP A 108 -9.48 19.52 -7.78
N GLY A 109 -8.91 18.38 -8.24
CA GLY A 109 -7.57 17.93 -7.86
C GLY A 109 -7.48 17.31 -6.45
N ILE A 110 -8.61 17.14 -5.76
CA ILE A 110 -8.66 16.59 -4.42
C ILE A 110 -9.25 15.17 -4.45
N ALA A 111 -8.47 14.20 -3.98
CA ALA A 111 -8.90 12.81 -3.84
C ALA A 111 -9.64 12.62 -2.50
N ARG A 112 -10.81 11.99 -2.55
CA ARG A 112 -11.63 11.66 -1.37
C ARG A 112 -12.01 10.19 -1.38
N ILE A 113 -11.82 9.50 -0.26
CA ILE A 113 -12.20 8.11 -0.09
C ILE A 113 -13.72 8.05 0.19
N ILE A 114 -14.45 7.33 -0.66
CA ILE A 114 -15.89 7.12 -0.50
C ILE A 114 -16.16 5.88 0.34
N TYR A 115 -15.43 4.80 0.08
CA TYR A 115 -15.36 3.61 0.94
C TYR A 115 -14.02 2.94 0.78
N GLU A 116 -13.63 2.18 1.79
CA GLU A 116 -12.32 1.53 1.89
C GLU A 116 -12.48 0.06 2.26
N ASN A 117 -11.65 -0.81 1.71
CA ASN A 117 -11.54 -2.22 2.06
C ASN A 117 -12.88 -2.99 1.99
N ARG A 118 -13.75 -2.65 1.04
CA ARG A 118 -15.05 -3.29 0.87
C ARG A 118 -14.94 -4.52 0.00
N THR A 119 -15.44 -5.65 0.51
CA THR A 119 -15.52 -6.91 -0.24
C THR A 119 -16.90 -7.08 -0.88
N PHE A 120 -16.95 -7.72 -2.04
CA PHE A 120 -18.17 -8.02 -2.81
C PHE A 120 -18.39 -9.53 -2.98
N TYR A 121 -17.72 -10.34 -2.18
CA TYR A 121 -17.89 -11.79 -2.11
C TYR A 121 -18.41 -12.20 -0.72
N LYS A 122 -19.03 -13.39 -0.64
CA LYS A 122 -19.70 -13.89 0.57
C LYS A 122 -18.81 -14.77 1.46
N GLU A 123 -17.70 -15.25 0.95
CA GLU A 123 -16.80 -16.13 1.70
C GLU A 123 -15.81 -15.30 2.53
N GLU A 124 -15.62 -15.71 3.79
CA GLU A 124 -14.52 -15.18 4.58
C GLU A 124 -13.21 -15.75 4.04
N VAL A 125 -12.45 -14.93 3.34
CA VAL A 125 -11.05 -15.26 3.03
C VAL A 125 -10.27 -15.20 4.34
N LYS A 126 -9.66 -16.32 4.73
CA LYS A 126 -8.81 -16.36 5.91
C LYS A 126 -7.74 -15.28 5.77
N ASN A 127 -7.62 -14.44 6.79
CA ASN A 127 -6.55 -13.46 6.87
C ASN A 127 -5.20 -14.19 6.91
N TRP A 128 -4.22 -13.61 6.25
CA TRP A 128 -2.81 -14.04 6.28
C TRP A 128 -2.25 -13.85 7.67
#